data_7aff5225456e40e8d81e913986d19f39
#
_entry.id   7aff5225456e40e8d81e913986d19f39
#
_cell.length_a   1.000
_cell.length_b   1.000
_cell.length_c   1.000
_cell.angle_alpha   90.00
_cell.angle_beta   90.00
_cell.angle_gamma   90.00
#
_symmetry.space_group_name_H-M   'P 1'
#
loop_
_entity.id
_entity.type
_entity.pdbx_description
1 polymer ?
#
loop_
_entity_poly.entity_id
_entity_poly.type
_entity_poly.pdbx_seq_one_letter_code
_entity_poly.pdbx_strand_id
1 'polypeptide(L)'
;MAEGNIIVAVDHAIDVIEFLFRAKQEASISEISAATGMANSSIHRQLLTLKERGYIYQNPETLKYWLGMRFYAIGNLVKKQLPLVTILAPALDALAEKYGLTTYLAIPDFSSDLCAQQAIIYKKNCCPMMLRNEVSVGTVLVSHASATGKCMLAYYPTSQIEKYSKHPLLRLTEKTITDWDALRAECSSIRSRGYALDSEEELVGRTCLAVPVINSQSEIVASISLSGQTKSIFEHPVNEIVEDLYRVAKI
;
A
#
# COMPACT_ATOMS: atom_id res chain seq x y z
N MET A 1 -11.77 -17.63 -15.95
CA MET A 1 -10.33 -17.51 -15.62
C MET A 1 -9.65 -18.67 -16.29
N ALA A 2 -8.64 -18.42 -17.12
CA ALA A 2 -7.77 -19.52 -17.54
C ALA A 2 -7.11 -20.05 -16.26
N GLU A 3 -7.28 -21.34 -15.95
CA GLU A 3 -6.46 -22.05 -14.99
C GLU A 3 -5.02 -21.99 -15.53
N GLY A 4 -4.31 -20.91 -15.19
CA GLY A 4 -2.90 -20.78 -15.50
C GLY A 4 -2.18 -21.92 -14.80
N ASN A 5 -1.31 -22.62 -15.54
CA ASN A 5 -0.43 -23.63 -15.00
C ASN A 5 0.48 -23.01 -13.92
N ILE A 6 -0.01 -22.93 -12.70
CA ILE A 6 0.78 -22.48 -11.56
C ILE A 6 1.83 -23.56 -11.28
N ILE A 7 3.10 -23.18 -11.29
CA ILE A 7 4.19 -24.05 -10.87
C ILE A 7 4.22 -24.06 -9.35
N VAL A 8 3.65 -25.10 -8.75
CA VAL A 8 3.46 -25.25 -7.29
C VAL A 8 4.75 -24.99 -6.50
N ALA A 9 5.92 -25.39 -7.02
CA ALA A 9 7.18 -25.15 -6.32
C ALA A 9 7.57 -23.66 -6.27
N VAL A 10 7.19 -22.88 -7.29
CA VAL A 10 7.43 -21.42 -7.32
C VAL A 10 6.45 -20.73 -6.38
N ASP A 11 5.19 -21.12 -6.43
CA ASP A 11 4.12 -20.61 -5.55
C ASP A 11 4.47 -20.79 -4.08
N HIS A 12 4.85 -22.01 -3.69
CA HIS A 12 5.33 -22.31 -2.33
C HIS A 12 6.55 -21.48 -1.91
N ALA A 13 7.48 -21.20 -2.83
CA ALA A 13 8.64 -20.37 -2.52
C ALA A 13 8.22 -18.90 -2.27
N ILE A 14 7.22 -18.41 -3.00
CA ILE A 14 6.62 -17.09 -2.80
C ILE A 14 5.90 -17.04 -1.46
N ASP A 15 5.10 -18.06 -1.11
CA ASP A 15 4.42 -18.14 0.19
C ASP A 15 5.38 -18.04 1.38
N VAL A 16 6.54 -18.69 1.30
CA VAL A 16 7.59 -18.58 2.34
C VAL A 16 8.12 -17.15 2.44
N ILE A 17 8.40 -16.51 1.31
CA ILE A 17 8.89 -15.12 1.27
C ILE A 17 7.86 -14.17 1.85
N GLU A 18 6.60 -14.27 1.44
CA GLU A 18 5.51 -13.43 1.91
C GLU A 18 5.20 -13.63 3.40
N PHE A 19 5.29 -14.88 3.88
CA PHE A 19 5.15 -15.14 5.31
C PHE A 19 6.21 -14.39 6.10
N LEU A 20 7.49 -14.50 5.73
CA LEU A 20 8.58 -13.80 6.40
C LEU A 20 8.43 -12.28 6.34
N PHE A 21 7.99 -11.75 5.20
CA PHE A 21 7.70 -10.32 5.04
C PHE A 21 6.60 -9.84 6.00
N ARG A 22 5.51 -10.62 6.15
CA ARG A 22 4.39 -10.29 7.06
C ARG A 22 4.76 -10.48 8.53
N ALA A 23 5.55 -11.49 8.87
CA ALA A 23 5.97 -11.79 10.24
C ALA A 23 6.86 -10.69 10.84
N LYS A 24 7.60 -9.93 10.02
CA LYS A 24 8.52 -8.86 10.44
C LYS A 24 9.57 -9.30 11.49
N GLN A 25 9.85 -10.57 11.57
CA GLN A 25 10.82 -11.18 12.49
C GLN A 25 11.32 -12.52 11.95
N GLU A 26 12.43 -13.01 12.50
CA GLU A 26 12.95 -14.33 12.17
C GLU A 26 11.98 -15.45 12.54
N ALA A 27 11.84 -16.44 11.66
CA ALA A 27 10.96 -17.59 11.87
C ALA A 27 11.66 -18.94 11.68
N SER A 28 11.22 -19.91 12.45
CA SER A 28 11.62 -21.32 12.32
C SER A 28 10.83 -22.02 11.21
N ILE A 29 11.31 -23.18 10.76
CA ILE A 29 10.60 -24.03 9.80
C ILE A 29 9.18 -24.39 10.31
N SER A 30 9.05 -24.67 11.61
CA SER A 30 7.78 -25.03 12.22
C SER A 30 6.78 -23.88 12.21
N GLU A 31 7.22 -22.65 12.47
CA GLU A 31 6.38 -21.43 12.40
C GLU A 31 5.90 -21.18 10.96
N ILE A 32 6.80 -21.33 9.97
CA ILE A 32 6.45 -21.22 8.55
C ILE A 32 5.45 -22.32 8.14
N SER A 33 5.70 -23.57 8.56
CA SER A 33 4.83 -24.72 8.29
C SER A 33 3.42 -24.50 8.84
N ALA A 34 3.31 -24.05 10.08
CA ALA A 34 2.03 -23.80 10.72
C ALA A 34 1.23 -22.71 9.97
N ALA A 35 1.90 -21.70 9.43
CA ALA A 35 1.26 -20.58 8.74
C ALA A 35 0.89 -20.90 7.28
N THR A 36 1.72 -21.69 6.57
CA THR A 36 1.55 -21.97 5.14
C THR A 36 0.83 -23.30 4.86
N GLY A 37 0.70 -24.18 5.88
CA GLY A 37 0.16 -25.53 5.71
C GLY A 37 1.11 -26.51 5.00
N MET A 38 2.31 -26.08 4.63
CA MET A 38 3.30 -26.92 3.94
C MET A 38 4.03 -27.85 4.90
N ALA A 39 4.40 -29.05 4.44
CA ALA A 39 5.25 -29.97 5.19
C ALA A 39 6.65 -29.36 5.43
N ASN A 40 7.25 -29.61 6.61
CA ASN A 40 8.57 -29.14 7.00
C ASN A 40 9.65 -29.49 5.97
N SER A 41 9.60 -30.67 5.37
CA SER A 41 10.54 -31.10 4.32
C SER A 41 10.44 -30.26 3.05
N SER A 42 9.24 -29.83 2.68
CA SER A 42 9.03 -28.93 1.53
C SER A 42 9.61 -27.55 1.82
N ILE A 43 9.29 -26.99 2.98
CA ILE A 43 9.81 -25.68 3.42
C ILE A 43 11.32 -25.70 3.49
N HIS A 44 11.92 -26.75 4.06
CA HIS A 44 13.37 -26.86 4.14
C HIS A 44 14.03 -26.79 2.75
N ARG A 45 13.47 -27.48 1.76
CA ARG A 45 13.98 -27.43 0.36
C ARG A 45 13.83 -26.04 -0.27
N GLN A 46 12.70 -25.36 -0.02
CA GLN A 46 12.49 -23.97 -0.49
C GLN A 46 13.51 -23.03 0.14
N LEU A 47 13.64 -23.08 1.47
CA LEU A 47 14.58 -22.24 2.23
C LEU A 47 16.02 -22.47 1.80
N LEU A 48 16.44 -23.72 1.56
CA LEU A 48 17.79 -24.03 1.08
C LEU A 48 18.07 -23.36 -0.26
N THR A 49 17.15 -23.54 -1.24
CA THR A 49 17.28 -22.93 -2.57
C THR A 49 17.32 -21.40 -2.49
N LEU A 50 16.41 -20.78 -1.71
CA LEU A 50 16.34 -19.34 -1.55
C LEU A 50 17.58 -18.80 -0.82
N LYS A 51 18.12 -19.53 0.16
CA LYS A 51 19.35 -19.19 0.88
C LYS A 51 20.57 -19.20 -0.04
N GLU A 52 20.76 -20.25 -0.84
CA GLU A 52 21.84 -20.33 -1.83
C GLU A 52 21.83 -19.17 -2.84
N ARG A 53 20.65 -18.67 -3.14
CA ARG A 53 20.46 -17.52 -4.06
C ARG A 53 20.50 -16.16 -3.36
N GLY A 54 20.68 -16.13 -2.01
CA GLY A 54 20.75 -14.92 -1.20
C GLY A 54 19.41 -14.22 -0.93
N TYR A 55 18.27 -14.86 -1.24
CA TYR A 55 16.94 -14.36 -0.93
C TYR A 55 16.56 -14.59 0.55
N ILE A 56 17.10 -15.62 1.16
CA ILE A 56 16.88 -15.95 2.57
C ILE A 56 18.23 -15.95 3.30
N TYR A 57 18.22 -15.43 4.52
CA TYR A 57 19.29 -15.51 5.49
C TYR A 57 18.89 -16.46 6.63
N GLN A 58 19.80 -17.28 7.10
CA GLN A 58 19.62 -18.08 8.30
C GLN A 58 20.54 -17.56 9.39
N ASN A 59 19.96 -17.17 10.51
CA ASN A 59 20.71 -16.75 11.67
C ASN A 59 21.52 -17.95 12.24
N PRO A 60 22.84 -17.87 12.36
CA PRO A 60 23.66 -18.99 12.82
C PRO A 60 23.46 -19.36 14.31
N GLU A 61 22.95 -18.41 15.12
CA GLU A 61 22.72 -18.62 16.55
C GLU A 61 21.35 -19.21 16.83
N THR A 62 20.30 -18.62 16.21
CA THR A 62 18.90 -19.02 16.44
C THR A 62 18.44 -20.13 15.50
N LEU A 63 19.19 -20.37 14.42
CA LEU A 63 18.84 -21.25 13.29
C LEU A 63 17.52 -20.85 12.59
N LYS A 64 16.95 -19.69 12.93
CA LYS A 64 15.75 -19.13 12.30
C LYS A 64 16.10 -18.44 10.99
N TYR A 65 15.09 -18.22 10.16
CA TYR A 65 15.20 -17.69 8.80
C TYR A 65 14.62 -16.30 8.71
N TRP A 66 15.24 -15.46 7.89
CA TRP A 66 14.80 -14.09 7.57
C TRP A 66 15.04 -13.76 6.10
N LEU A 67 14.47 -12.64 5.64
CA LEU A 67 14.70 -12.15 4.29
C LEU A 67 16.15 -11.75 4.07
N GLY A 68 16.75 -12.20 2.96
CA GLY A 68 18.12 -11.93 2.59
C GLY A 68 18.32 -10.59 1.88
N MET A 69 19.59 -10.15 1.81
CA MET A 69 19.96 -8.85 1.20
C MET A 69 19.68 -8.75 -0.29
N ARG A 70 19.34 -9.86 -0.96
CA ARG A 70 18.94 -9.84 -2.38
C ARG A 70 17.69 -9.02 -2.61
N PHE A 71 16.73 -9.05 -1.66
CA PHE A 71 15.52 -8.22 -1.73
C PHE A 71 15.82 -6.72 -1.64
N TYR A 72 16.77 -6.34 -0.79
CA TYR A 72 17.21 -4.95 -0.71
C TYR A 72 17.81 -4.45 -2.04
N ALA A 73 18.66 -5.26 -2.68
CA ALA A 73 19.24 -4.92 -3.97
C ALA A 73 18.18 -4.78 -5.08
N ILE A 74 17.22 -5.72 -5.13
CA ILE A 74 16.10 -5.68 -6.10
C ILE A 74 15.20 -4.47 -5.80
N GLY A 75 14.83 -4.24 -4.56
CA GLY A 75 13.99 -3.10 -4.17
C GLY A 75 14.62 -1.75 -4.52
N ASN A 76 15.94 -1.60 -4.34
CA ASN A 76 16.65 -0.40 -4.77
C ASN A 76 16.64 -0.18 -6.30
N LEU A 77 16.69 -1.26 -7.08
CA LEU A 77 16.58 -1.16 -8.53
C LEU A 77 15.16 -0.73 -8.93
N VAL A 78 14.13 -1.35 -8.34
CA VAL A 78 12.73 -0.97 -8.55
C VAL A 78 12.50 0.50 -8.18
N LYS A 79 13.01 0.93 -7.02
CA LYS A 79 12.90 2.34 -6.56
C LYS A 79 13.48 3.33 -7.57
N LYS A 80 14.61 3.00 -8.23
CA LYS A 80 15.21 3.86 -9.26
C LYS A 80 14.32 4.02 -10.50
N GLN A 81 13.39 3.11 -10.74
CA GLN A 81 12.42 3.16 -11.84
C GLN A 81 11.14 3.94 -11.45
N LEU A 82 11.08 4.50 -10.24
CA LEU A 82 9.96 5.29 -9.73
C LEU A 82 10.36 6.77 -9.61
N PRO A 83 10.42 7.52 -10.72
CA PRO A 83 10.87 8.93 -10.71
C PRO A 83 10.00 9.81 -9.82
N LEU A 84 8.71 9.50 -9.66
CA LEU A 84 7.80 10.22 -8.77
C LEU A 84 8.31 10.29 -7.33
N VAL A 85 8.95 9.23 -6.81
CA VAL A 85 9.51 9.23 -5.46
C VAL A 85 10.64 10.27 -5.36
N THR A 86 11.54 10.31 -6.35
CA THR A 86 12.67 11.27 -6.34
C THR A 86 12.19 12.71 -6.44
N ILE A 87 11.13 12.95 -7.23
CA ILE A 87 10.60 14.30 -7.47
C ILE A 87 9.79 14.78 -6.24
N LEU A 88 8.93 13.95 -5.69
CA LEU A 88 7.95 14.36 -4.69
C LEU A 88 8.42 14.20 -3.24
N ALA A 89 9.37 13.28 -2.94
CA ALA A 89 9.79 12.98 -1.59
C ALA A 89 10.27 14.21 -0.78
N PRO A 90 11.11 15.14 -1.31
CA PRO A 90 11.54 16.28 -0.52
C PRO A 90 10.39 17.19 -0.08
N ALA A 91 9.40 17.40 -0.95
CA ALA A 91 8.23 18.22 -0.62
C ALA A 91 7.26 17.48 0.33
N LEU A 92 7.12 16.17 0.20
CA LEU A 92 6.35 15.34 1.13
C LEU A 92 6.99 15.30 2.52
N ASP A 93 8.32 15.28 2.60
CA ASP A 93 9.05 15.39 3.88
C ASP A 93 8.75 16.72 4.58
N ALA A 94 8.81 17.82 3.84
CA ALA A 94 8.50 19.15 4.37
C ALA A 94 7.05 19.26 4.85
N LEU A 95 6.09 18.66 4.14
CA LEU A 95 4.70 18.61 4.59
C LEU A 95 4.51 17.77 5.85
N ALA A 96 5.17 16.62 5.94
CA ALA A 96 5.11 15.78 7.12
C ALA A 96 5.64 16.51 8.35
N GLU A 97 6.73 17.27 8.21
CA GLU A 97 7.33 18.08 9.28
C GLU A 97 6.44 19.28 9.64
N LYS A 98 5.89 19.99 8.64
CA LYS A 98 4.98 21.14 8.85
C LYS A 98 3.79 20.76 9.72
N TYR A 99 3.16 19.62 9.43
CA TYR A 99 1.92 19.22 10.09
C TYR A 99 2.10 18.23 11.25
N GLY A 100 3.31 17.69 11.45
CA GLY A 100 3.54 16.61 12.42
C GLY A 100 2.78 15.31 12.08
N LEU A 101 2.43 15.12 10.80
CA LEU A 101 1.60 14.03 10.29
C LEU A 101 2.42 13.11 9.36
N THR A 102 1.85 11.98 8.98
CA THR A 102 2.48 11.06 8.04
C THR A 102 2.06 11.40 6.61
N THR A 103 3.04 11.52 5.69
CA THR A 103 2.76 11.62 4.25
C THR A 103 2.92 10.28 3.58
N TYR A 104 2.10 10.03 2.56
CA TYR A 104 2.18 8.88 1.67
C TYR A 104 2.16 9.31 0.21
N LEU A 105 2.87 8.54 -0.62
CA LEU A 105 2.72 8.54 -2.07
C LEU A 105 2.31 7.12 -2.48
N ALA A 106 1.19 7.02 -3.15
CA ALA A 106 0.64 5.77 -3.65
C ALA A 106 0.48 5.81 -5.17
N ILE A 107 0.68 4.66 -5.82
CA ILE A 107 0.44 4.47 -7.25
C ILE A 107 -0.63 3.40 -7.46
N PRO A 108 -1.33 3.43 -8.62
CA PRO A 108 -2.21 2.33 -9.00
C PRO A 108 -1.46 0.99 -9.02
N ASP A 109 -2.08 -0.04 -8.47
CA ASP A 109 -1.62 -1.42 -8.62
C ASP A 109 -2.68 -2.22 -9.40
N PHE A 110 -2.29 -2.71 -10.56
CA PHE A 110 -3.14 -3.47 -11.47
C PHE A 110 -2.86 -4.98 -11.42
N SER A 111 -2.12 -5.44 -10.40
CA SER A 111 -1.79 -6.86 -10.24
C SER A 111 -3.00 -7.74 -9.94
N SER A 112 -4.08 -7.17 -9.40
CA SER A 112 -5.33 -7.86 -9.12
C SER A 112 -6.41 -7.57 -10.16
N ASP A 113 -7.05 -8.63 -10.65
CA ASP A 113 -8.26 -8.53 -11.48
C ASP A 113 -9.56 -8.47 -10.65
N LEU A 114 -9.48 -8.72 -9.35
CA LEU A 114 -10.64 -8.87 -8.47
C LEU A 114 -11.03 -7.56 -7.77
N CYS A 115 -10.07 -6.67 -7.52
CA CYS A 115 -10.33 -5.40 -6.88
C CYS A 115 -9.33 -4.33 -7.33
N ALA A 116 -9.78 -3.08 -7.28
CA ALA A 116 -8.87 -1.97 -7.47
C ALA A 116 -7.93 -1.86 -6.27
N GLN A 117 -6.65 -1.87 -6.52
CA GLN A 117 -5.59 -1.79 -5.52
C GLN A 117 -4.66 -0.62 -5.77
N GLN A 118 -3.91 -0.26 -4.74
CA GLN A 118 -2.86 0.74 -4.79
C GLN A 118 -1.63 0.24 -4.03
N ALA A 119 -0.46 0.59 -4.50
CA ALA A 119 0.80 0.32 -3.83
C ALA A 119 1.37 1.58 -3.20
N ILE A 120 1.77 1.52 -1.94
CA ILE A 120 2.47 2.61 -1.25
C ILE A 120 3.94 2.56 -1.66
N ILE A 121 4.41 3.57 -2.37
CA ILE A 121 5.79 3.65 -2.87
C ILE A 121 6.68 4.61 -2.08
N TYR A 122 6.09 5.47 -1.26
CA TYR A 122 6.81 6.38 -0.38
C TYR A 122 6.02 6.71 0.88
N LYS A 123 6.74 6.91 1.98
CA LYS A 123 6.21 7.31 3.29
C LYS A 123 7.22 8.12 4.05
N LYS A 124 6.79 9.24 4.65
CA LYS A 124 7.53 9.95 5.70
C LYS A 124 6.67 10.02 6.95
N ASN A 125 7.18 9.49 8.03
CA ASN A 125 6.51 9.49 9.33
C ASN A 125 7.09 10.58 10.22
N CYS A 126 6.25 11.49 10.69
CA CYS A 126 6.60 12.51 11.67
C CYS A 126 5.73 12.43 12.93
N CYS A 127 4.77 11.49 12.98
CA CYS A 127 3.94 11.28 14.16
C CYS A 127 4.70 10.49 15.24
N PRO A 128 4.91 11.03 16.46
CA PRO A 128 5.62 10.33 17.54
C PRO A 128 4.88 9.09 18.08
N MET A 129 3.56 9.05 17.93
CA MET A 129 2.73 7.93 18.34
C MET A 129 2.43 7.04 17.15
N MET A 130 3.25 6.00 16.97
CA MET A 130 3.02 4.94 16.00
C MET A 130 1.70 4.22 16.31
N LEU A 131 0.75 4.33 15.39
CA LEU A 131 -0.38 3.42 15.37
C LEU A 131 0.17 2.00 15.07
N ARG A 132 -0.22 1.01 15.87
CA ARG A 132 0.31 -0.38 15.79
C ARG A 132 0.17 -1.03 14.40
N ASN A 133 -0.69 -0.49 13.53
CA ASN A 133 -0.97 -0.97 12.17
C ASN A 133 -0.57 0.08 11.11
N GLU A 134 0.65 0.58 11.17
CA GLU A 134 1.13 1.50 10.14
C GLU A 134 1.39 0.81 8.80
N VAL A 135 0.87 1.45 7.75
CA VAL A 135 1.16 1.08 6.37
C VAL A 135 2.64 1.34 6.05
N SER A 136 3.31 0.36 5.49
CA SER A 136 4.72 0.43 5.08
C SER A 136 4.86 0.63 3.57
N VAL A 137 6.01 1.12 3.14
CA VAL A 137 6.36 1.10 1.71
C VAL A 137 6.36 -0.34 1.20
N GLY A 138 5.78 -0.57 0.03
CA GLY A 138 5.54 -1.90 -0.54
C GLY A 138 4.20 -2.53 -0.16
N THR A 139 3.45 -1.94 0.79
CA THR A 139 2.11 -2.45 1.11
C THR A 139 1.14 -2.16 -0.04
N VAL A 140 0.41 -3.19 -0.44
CA VAL A 140 -0.71 -3.08 -1.38
C VAL A 140 -2.02 -3.01 -0.59
N LEU A 141 -2.85 -2.04 -0.91
CA LEU A 141 -4.10 -1.74 -0.21
C LEU A 141 -5.29 -1.74 -1.17
N VAL A 142 -6.46 -2.07 -0.67
CA VAL A 142 -7.71 -1.87 -1.42
C VAL A 142 -8.01 -0.40 -1.57
N SER A 143 -8.39 0.03 -2.78
CA SER A 143 -8.51 1.45 -3.09
C SER A 143 -9.77 2.10 -2.51
N HIS A 144 -10.85 1.35 -2.32
CA HIS A 144 -12.15 1.93 -1.90
C HIS A 144 -12.18 2.42 -0.45
N ALA A 145 -11.29 1.92 0.40
CA ALA A 145 -11.30 2.18 1.84
C ALA A 145 -10.30 3.24 2.30
N SER A 146 -9.49 3.81 1.39
CA SER A 146 -8.46 4.80 1.76
C SER A 146 -8.59 6.08 0.95
N ALA A 147 -8.12 7.19 1.49
CA ALA A 147 -8.15 8.48 0.79
C ALA A 147 -7.38 8.44 -0.54
N THR A 148 -6.14 7.92 -0.54
CA THR A 148 -5.33 7.79 -1.77
C THR A 148 -5.99 6.91 -2.80
N GLY A 149 -6.56 5.78 -2.39
CA GLY A 149 -7.25 4.86 -3.29
C GLY A 149 -8.56 5.42 -3.84
N LYS A 150 -9.42 6.01 -3.02
CA LYS A 150 -10.66 6.68 -3.48
C LYS A 150 -10.34 7.84 -4.42
N CYS A 151 -9.24 8.57 -4.14
CA CYS A 151 -8.76 9.62 -5.03
C CYS A 151 -8.41 9.06 -6.42
N MET A 152 -7.67 7.93 -6.49
CA MET A 152 -7.35 7.29 -7.76
C MET A 152 -8.61 6.78 -8.48
N LEU A 153 -9.50 6.09 -7.76
CA LEU A 153 -10.77 5.59 -8.31
C LEU A 153 -11.60 6.70 -8.93
N ALA A 154 -11.60 7.89 -8.33
CA ALA A 154 -12.36 9.04 -8.84
C ALA A 154 -11.90 9.48 -10.23
N TYR A 155 -10.65 9.22 -10.62
CA TYR A 155 -10.07 9.63 -11.91
C TYR A 155 -9.82 8.46 -12.86
N TYR A 156 -10.14 7.22 -12.47
CA TYR A 156 -10.04 6.08 -13.38
C TYR A 156 -11.07 6.14 -14.50
N PRO A 157 -10.77 5.59 -15.69
CA PRO A 157 -11.74 5.38 -16.74
C PRO A 157 -12.93 4.54 -16.25
N THR A 158 -14.14 4.86 -16.72
CA THR A 158 -15.36 4.13 -16.32
C THR A 158 -15.26 2.63 -16.58
N SER A 159 -14.66 2.24 -17.72
CA SER A 159 -14.46 0.83 -18.06
C SER A 159 -13.61 0.06 -17.01
N GLN A 160 -12.66 0.73 -16.37
CA GLN A 160 -11.85 0.12 -15.33
C GLN A 160 -12.65 -0.04 -14.02
N ILE A 161 -13.47 0.94 -13.67
CA ILE A 161 -14.38 0.85 -12.52
C ILE A 161 -15.40 -0.27 -12.73
N GLU A 162 -15.98 -0.40 -13.92
CA GLU A 162 -16.92 -1.47 -14.25
C GLU A 162 -16.31 -2.87 -14.14
N LYS A 163 -15.02 -3.03 -14.46
CA LYS A 163 -14.31 -4.30 -14.28
C LYS A 163 -14.32 -4.72 -12.81
N TYR A 164 -14.03 -3.80 -11.89
CA TYR A 164 -13.98 -4.07 -10.45
C TYR A 164 -15.36 -4.15 -9.80
N SER A 165 -16.37 -3.45 -10.34
CA SER A 165 -17.71 -3.37 -9.74
C SER A 165 -18.48 -4.71 -9.70
N LYS A 166 -17.95 -5.74 -10.35
CA LYS A 166 -18.48 -7.11 -10.30
C LYS A 166 -18.11 -7.86 -9.01
N HIS A 167 -17.22 -7.30 -8.19
CA HIS A 167 -16.71 -7.91 -6.97
C HIS A 167 -17.16 -7.12 -5.73
N PRO A 168 -17.34 -7.79 -4.59
CA PRO A 168 -17.73 -7.13 -3.35
C PRO A 168 -16.61 -6.21 -2.84
N LEU A 169 -16.99 -5.10 -2.20
CA LEU A 169 -16.07 -4.22 -1.50
C LEU A 169 -15.85 -4.75 -0.08
N LEU A 170 -14.58 -4.93 0.29
CA LEU A 170 -14.20 -5.46 1.60
C LEU A 170 -14.49 -4.44 2.71
N ARG A 171 -15.20 -4.86 3.75
CA ARG A 171 -15.42 -4.05 4.95
C ARG A 171 -14.20 -4.14 5.87
N LEU A 172 -13.56 -3.02 6.15
CA LEU A 172 -12.42 -2.92 7.09
C LEU A 172 -12.88 -2.33 8.43
N THR A 173 -13.82 -1.39 8.40
CA THR A 173 -14.45 -0.77 9.58
C THR A 173 -15.95 -0.62 9.34
N GLU A 174 -16.67 -0.18 10.36
CA GLU A 174 -18.10 0.15 10.22
C GLU A 174 -18.35 1.33 9.26
N LYS A 175 -17.33 2.18 9.04
CA LYS A 175 -17.42 3.35 8.17
C LYS A 175 -17.00 3.07 6.72
N THR A 176 -16.43 1.89 6.43
CA THR A 176 -16.01 1.53 5.08
C THR A 176 -17.19 1.52 4.11
N ILE A 177 -17.04 2.21 2.98
CA ILE A 177 -18.01 2.14 1.88
C ILE A 177 -17.95 0.73 1.27
N THR A 178 -19.06 0.00 1.32
CA THR A 178 -19.17 -1.39 0.84
C THR A 178 -20.22 -1.55 -0.28
N ASP A 179 -20.78 -0.45 -0.75
CA ASP A 179 -21.72 -0.41 -1.85
C ASP A 179 -21.13 0.37 -3.03
N TRP A 180 -21.28 -0.17 -4.26
CA TRP A 180 -20.69 0.43 -5.45
C TRP A 180 -21.37 1.73 -5.89
N ASP A 181 -22.65 1.91 -5.62
CA ASP A 181 -23.35 3.14 -5.98
C ASP A 181 -22.95 4.27 -5.03
N ALA A 182 -22.81 3.95 -3.74
CA ALA A 182 -22.26 4.88 -2.76
C ALA A 182 -20.80 5.26 -3.11
N LEU A 183 -19.97 4.30 -3.54
CA LEU A 183 -18.60 4.59 -3.96
C LEU A 183 -18.53 5.45 -5.23
N ARG A 184 -19.42 5.21 -6.20
CA ARG A 184 -19.53 6.07 -7.40
C ARG A 184 -19.96 7.50 -7.05
N ALA A 185 -20.89 7.67 -6.11
CA ALA A 185 -21.30 8.97 -5.61
C ALA A 185 -20.15 9.69 -4.92
N GLU A 186 -19.38 8.98 -4.07
CA GLU A 186 -18.18 9.52 -3.43
C GLU A 186 -17.10 9.91 -4.46
N CYS A 187 -16.84 9.09 -5.47
CA CYS A 187 -15.92 9.42 -6.56
C CYS A 187 -16.34 10.68 -7.31
N SER A 188 -17.64 10.87 -7.54
CA SER A 188 -18.17 12.10 -8.16
C SER A 188 -17.99 13.32 -7.26
N SER A 189 -18.19 13.16 -5.96
CA SER A 189 -17.94 14.19 -4.97
C SER A 189 -16.46 14.56 -4.89
N ILE A 190 -15.56 13.56 -4.93
CA ILE A 190 -14.11 13.77 -4.97
C ILE A 190 -13.69 14.59 -6.19
N ARG A 191 -14.22 14.27 -7.39
CA ARG A 191 -13.95 15.06 -8.61
C ARG A 191 -14.41 16.51 -8.48
N SER A 192 -15.55 16.73 -7.84
CA SER A 192 -16.12 18.07 -7.66
C SER A 192 -15.33 18.91 -6.65
N ARG A 193 -14.97 18.34 -5.50
CA ARG A 193 -14.24 19.07 -4.44
C ARG A 193 -12.73 19.05 -4.61
N GLY A 194 -12.19 18.13 -5.45
CA GLY A 194 -10.79 18.01 -5.77
C GLY A 194 -9.98 17.10 -4.85
N TYR A 195 -10.48 16.65 -3.71
CA TYR A 195 -9.74 15.81 -2.77
C TYR A 195 -10.58 14.67 -2.22
N ALA A 196 -9.92 13.63 -1.76
CA ALA A 196 -10.54 12.51 -1.06
C ALA A 196 -10.29 12.60 0.45
N LEU A 197 -11.28 12.16 1.22
CA LEU A 197 -11.22 12.02 2.67
C LEU A 197 -11.50 10.56 3.02
N ASP A 198 -10.60 9.93 3.76
CA ASP A 198 -10.86 8.71 4.52
C ASP A 198 -11.06 9.11 5.98
N SER A 199 -12.28 8.98 6.47
CA SER A 199 -12.64 9.27 7.86
C SER A 199 -12.86 7.97 8.62
N GLU A 200 -11.77 7.30 8.98
CA GLU A 200 -11.77 6.03 9.70
C GLU A 200 -12.37 4.86 8.90
N GLU A 201 -12.33 4.93 7.57
CA GLU A 201 -12.84 3.87 6.68
C GLU A 201 -11.86 2.70 6.58
N GLU A 202 -10.54 2.98 6.55
CA GLU A 202 -9.49 1.96 6.53
C GLU A 202 -9.15 1.48 7.95
N LEU A 203 -9.05 2.39 8.91
CA LEU A 203 -8.67 2.10 10.29
C LEU A 203 -9.35 3.07 11.26
N VAL A 204 -10.02 2.52 12.27
CA VAL A 204 -10.66 3.30 13.34
C VAL A 204 -9.63 4.21 14.02
N GLY A 205 -9.99 5.48 14.23
CA GLY A 205 -9.14 6.51 14.84
C GLY A 205 -8.13 7.15 13.88
N ARG A 206 -8.08 6.76 12.60
CA ARG A 206 -7.22 7.33 11.58
C ARG A 206 -8.03 8.06 10.51
N THR A 207 -7.58 9.23 10.13
CA THR A 207 -8.13 10.02 9.04
C THR A 207 -7.02 10.40 8.06
N CYS A 208 -7.34 10.39 6.77
CA CYS A 208 -6.43 10.74 5.70
C CYS A 208 -7.09 11.72 4.73
N LEU A 209 -6.31 12.71 4.25
CA LEU A 209 -6.68 13.61 3.16
C LEU A 209 -5.74 13.36 1.99
N ALA A 210 -6.28 13.21 0.79
CA ALA A 210 -5.50 12.90 -0.41
C ALA A 210 -5.91 13.74 -1.61
N VAL A 211 -4.93 14.06 -2.47
CA VAL A 211 -5.13 14.71 -3.76
C VAL A 211 -4.52 13.89 -4.89
N PRO A 212 -5.04 14.00 -6.13
CA PRO A 212 -4.49 13.29 -7.28
C PRO A 212 -3.17 13.93 -7.75
N VAL A 213 -2.27 13.10 -8.25
CA VAL A 213 -1.13 13.50 -9.07
C VAL A 213 -1.47 13.13 -10.51
N ILE A 214 -1.61 14.15 -11.35
CA ILE A 214 -2.08 14.02 -12.73
C ILE A 214 -0.96 14.44 -13.67
N ASN A 215 -0.68 13.61 -14.68
CA ASN A 215 0.33 13.91 -15.69
C ASN A 215 -0.16 14.94 -16.73
N SER A 216 0.73 15.34 -17.64
CA SER A 216 0.41 16.29 -18.73
C SER A 216 -0.64 15.78 -19.72
N GLN A 217 -0.97 14.49 -19.71
CA GLN A 217 -2.02 13.85 -20.52
C GLN A 217 -3.37 13.79 -19.79
N SER A 218 -3.48 14.43 -18.60
CA SER A 218 -4.65 14.41 -17.73
C SER A 218 -4.99 13.02 -17.17
N GLU A 219 -4.01 12.14 -17.08
CA GLU A 219 -4.17 10.82 -16.49
C GLU A 219 -3.66 10.80 -15.04
N ILE A 220 -4.36 10.08 -14.18
CA ILE A 220 -3.92 9.87 -12.80
C ILE A 220 -2.76 8.88 -12.77
N VAL A 221 -1.61 9.34 -12.26
CA VAL A 221 -0.40 8.51 -12.15
C VAL A 221 -0.07 8.13 -10.71
N ALA A 222 -0.58 8.91 -9.75
CA ALA A 222 -0.38 8.68 -8.34
C ALA A 222 -1.41 9.45 -7.51
N SER A 223 -1.38 9.24 -6.20
CA SER A 223 -2.05 10.08 -5.21
C SER A 223 -1.11 10.31 -4.03
N ILE A 224 -1.14 11.52 -3.48
CA ILE A 224 -0.39 11.88 -2.27
C ILE A 224 -1.35 12.23 -1.15
N SER A 225 -0.96 11.95 0.09
CA SER A 225 -1.82 12.18 1.24
C SER A 225 -1.07 12.61 2.50
N LEU A 226 -1.82 13.28 3.38
CA LEU A 226 -1.51 13.43 4.80
C LEU A 226 -2.44 12.56 5.63
N SER A 227 -1.87 11.85 6.59
CA SER A 227 -2.55 10.87 7.44
C SER A 227 -2.12 11.02 8.89
N GLY A 228 -3.06 10.86 9.79
CA GLY A 228 -2.80 10.90 11.22
C GLY A 228 -3.99 10.44 12.05
N GLN A 229 -3.89 10.60 13.37
CA GLN A 229 -5.05 10.44 14.23
C GLN A 229 -6.14 11.43 13.80
N THR A 230 -7.40 11.00 13.86
CA THR A 230 -8.54 11.82 13.44
C THR A 230 -8.52 13.21 14.09
N LYS A 231 -8.21 13.27 15.40
CA LYS A 231 -8.09 14.54 16.12
C LYS A 231 -7.00 15.44 15.53
N SER A 232 -5.80 14.89 15.29
CA SER A 232 -4.65 15.66 14.80
C SER A 232 -4.85 16.21 13.39
N ILE A 233 -5.55 15.49 12.51
CA ILE A 233 -5.90 15.99 11.18
C ILE A 233 -6.80 17.25 11.30
N PHE A 234 -7.80 17.21 12.16
CA PHE A 234 -8.76 18.31 12.32
C PHE A 234 -8.28 19.45 13.24
N GLU A 235 -7.07 19.37 13.80
CA GLU A 235 -6.37 20.52 14.40
C GLU A 235 -5.94 21.55 13.34
N HIS A 236 -5.91 21.15 12.07
CA HIS A 236 -5.57 22.00 10.94
C HIS A 236 -6.79 22.23 10.02
N PRO A 237 -6.91 23.41 9.40
CA PRO A 237 -7.96 23.64 8.41
C PRO A 237 -7.78 22.71 7.20
N VAL A 238 -8.83 21.93 6.85
CA VAL A 238 -8.79 20.98 5.75
C VAL A 238 -8.36 21.63 4.43
N ASN A 239 -8.85 22.84 4.15
CA ASN A 239 -8.50 23.57 2.93
C ASN A 239 -7.00 23.89 2.85
N GLU A 240 -6.36 24.24 3.98
CA GLU A 240 -4.90 24.49 4.01
C GLU A 240 -4.11 23.23 3.66
N ILE A 241 -4.47 22.09 4.29
CA ILE A 241 -3.84 20.79 3.97
C ILE A 241 -3.99 20.47 2.49
N VAL A 242 -5.20 20.63 1.95
CA VAL A 242 -5.50 20.32 0.55
C VAL A 242 -4.73 21.24 -0.40
N GLU A 243 -4.65 22.55 -0.14
CA GLU A 243 -3.87 23.49 -0.94
C GLU A 243 -2.38 23.12 -0.95
N ASP A 244 -1.82 22.79 0.20
CA ASP A 244 -0.41 22.40 0.31
C ASP A 244 -0.13 21.07 -0.40
N LEU A 245 -1.02 20.08 -0.27
CA LEU A 245 -0.91 18.85 -1.05
C LEU A 245 -0.94 19.14 -2.55
N TYR A 246 -1.82 20.02 -3.02
CA TYR A 246 -1.88 20.40 -4.44
C TYR A 246 -0.62 21.14 -4.93
N ARG A 247 0.04 21.94 -4.08
CA ARG A 247 1.32 22.56 -4.45
C ARG A 247 2.39 21.51 -4.72
N VAL A 248 2.39 20.42 -3.96
CA VAL A 248 3.31 19.29 -4.15
C VAL A 248 2.90 18.41 -5.34
N ALA A 249 1.60 18.20 -5.59
CA ALA A 249 1.10 17.34 -6.65
C ALA A 249 1.32 17.90 -8.07
N LYS A 250 1.70 19.17 -8.23
CA LYS A 250 2.00 19.79 -9.54
C LYS A 250 3.38 19.34 -10.00
N ILE A 251 3.44 18.43 -10.95
CA ILE A 251 4.66 17.89 -11.59
C ILE A 251 4.68 18.20 -13.09
#